data_ea1771e8eeaa55f42eaa24ed1300925b
#
_entry.id   ea1771e8eeaa55f42eaa24ed1300925b
#
_cell.length_a   1.000
_cell.length_b   1.000
_cell.length_c   1.000
_cell.angle_alpha   90.00
_cell.angle_beta   90.00
_cell.angle_gamma   90.00
#
_symmetry.space_group_name_H-M   'P 1'
#
loop_
_entity.id
_entity.type
_entity.pdbx_description
1 polymer ?
#
loop_
_entity_poly.entity_id
_entity_poly.type
_entity_poly.pdbx_seq_one_letter_code
_entity_poly.pdbx_strand_id
1 'polypeptide(L)'
;MAAEAIRLCLTDVDGTLVTNDKILTDRAIAAVAKLKQAGILFAVTSGRPPRGMAMLIEALNLATPIAAFNGGLFARPDMSVIEQHVIPDNLMLAVIDLLSAHGMSVWVYRGADWFVLDPQGPHVAFESWTVKFDPTPIDSFASVSDNVAKIVGVSDDHDAVQQAVAAARERFGDHVSASRSQPYYVDVTHPHANKGSVVRYLSKAYEISSEEIATIGDMPNDVLMFAHSGLSIAMGNAGDEVHRCARRVTTSNEDDGFANAVERFILPTTTAAPLGPL
;
A
#
# COMPACT_ATOMS: atom_id res chain seq x y z
N MET A 1 21.79 10.05 21.59
CA MET A 1 20.44 10.68 21.74
C MET A 1 19.50 9.55 22.09
N ALA A 2 18.60 9.72 23.08
CA ALA A 2 17.56 8.74 23.35
C ALA A 2 16.66 8.65 22.09
N ALA A 3 16.27 7.42 21.70
CA ALA A 3 15.30 7.28 20.62
C ALA A 3 14.00 7.96 21.02
N GLU A 4 13.42 8.77 20.15
CA GLU A 4 12.14 9.38 20.39
C GLU A 4 11.06 8.30 20.51
N ALA A 5 10.07 8.52 21.37
CA ALA A 5 8.98 7.57 21.56
C ALA A 5 8.11 7.52 20.30
N ILE A 6 7.82 6.32 19.82
CA ILE A 6 6.95 6.15 18.65
C ILE A 6 5.50 6.53 19.02
N ARG A 7 4.88 7.35 18.17
CA ARG A 7 3.50 7.83 18.29
C ARG A 7 2.59 7.34 17.18
N LEU A 8 3.15 6.88 16.06
CA LEU A 8 2.40 6.32 14.94
C LEU A 8 3.12 5.11 14.38
N CYS A 9 2.37 4.02 14.13
CA CYS A 9 2.81 2.85 13.39
C CYS A 9 2.07 2.78 12.06
N LEU A 10 2.80 2.85 10.94
CA LEU A 10 2.30 2.63 9.59
C LEU A 10 2.78 1.27 9.10
N THR A 11 1.89 0.43 8.61
CA THR A 11 2.22 -0.88 8.08
C THR A 11 1.74 -1.09 6.65
N ASP A 12 2.51 -1.85 5.87
CA ASP A 12 2.00 -2.52 4.68
C ASP A 12 1.01 -3.63 5.06
N VAL A 13 0.24 -4.11 4.09
CA VAL A 13 -0.79 -5.14 4.29
C VAL A 13 -0.30 -6.51 3.82
N ASP A 14 -0.04 -6.65 2.52
CA ASP A 14 0.27 -7.95 1.90
C ASP A 14 1.71 -8.38 2.15
N GLY A 15 1.91 -9.58 2.73
CA GLY A 15 3.26 -10.03 3.12
C GLY A 15 3.78 -9.38 4.40
N THR A 16 2.97 -8.53 5.04
CA THR A 16 3.34 -7.81 6.28
C THR A 16 2.31 -8.00 7.38
N LEU A 17 1.13 -7.39 7.26
CA LEU A 17 0.07 -7.44 8.28
C LEU A 17 -0.75 -8.73 8.21
N VAL A 18 -0.94 -9.26 7.00
CA VAL A 18 -1.69 -10.49 6.75
C VAL A 18 -0.77 -11.61 6.27
N THR A 19 -1.20 -12.86 6.46
CA THR A 19 -0.54 -14.06 5.93
C THR A 19 -0.61 -14.11 4.39
N ASN A 20 0.08 -15.07 3.78
CA ASN A 20 0.00 -15.33 2.34
C ASN A 20 -1.44 -15.68 1.90
N ASP A 21 -2.21 -16.35 2.77
CA ASP A 21 -3.62 -16.66 2.57
C ASP A 21 -4.55 -15.46 2.83
N LYS A 22 -3.99 -14.26 3.04
CA LYS A 22 -4.72 -13.01 3.30
C LYS A 22 -5.54 -13.06 4.60
N ILE A 23 -5.05 -13.77 5.59
CA ILE A 23 -5.65 -13.88 6.92
C ILE A 23 -5.00 -12.88 7.86
N LEU A 24 -5.83 -12.09 8.56
CA LEU A 24 -5.41 -11.27 9.68
C LEU A 24 -5.41 -12.15 10.94
N THR A 25 -4.24 -12.41 11.51
CA THR A 25 -4.12 -13.32 12.67
C THR A 25 -4.60 -12.66 13.97
N ASP A 26 -5.05 -13.48 14.93
CA ASP A 26 -5.43 -13.01 16.27
C ASP A 26 -4.28 -12.28 16.97
N ARG A 27 -3.02 -12.70 16.72
CA ARG A 27 -1.84 -12.02 17.26
C ARG A 27 -1.63 -10.64 16.64
N ALA A 28 -1.87 -10.48 15.34
CA ALA A 28 -1.81 -9.17 14.69
C ALA A 28 -2.88 -8.23 15.24
N ILE A 29 -4.12 -8.71 15.42
CA ILE A 29 -5.21 -7.95 16.04
C ILE A 29 -4.84 -7.52 17.46
N ALA A 30 -4.33 -8.45 18.28
CA ALA A 30 -3.90 -8.16 19.65
C ALA A 30 -2.74 -7.13 19.69
N ALA A 31 -1.80 -7.20 18.75
CA ALA A 31 -0.69 -6.25 18.66
C ALA A 31 -1.18 -4.84 18.33
N VAL A 32 -2.14 -4.69 17.41
CA VAL A 32 -2.77 -3.38 17.12
C VAL A 32 -3.52 -2.85 18.35
N ALA A 33 -4.22 -3.71 19.08
CA ALA A 33 -4.88 -3.32 20.32
C ALA A 33 -3.88 -2.79 21.37
N LYS A 34 -2.70 -3.43 21.50
CA LYS A 34 -1.62 -2.96 22.39
C LYS A 34 -1.05 -1.60 21.96
N LEU A 35 -0.87 -1.37 20.64
CA LEU A 35 -0.47 -0.05 20.14
C LEU A 35 -1.44 1.04 20.60
N LYS A 36 -2.74 0.80 20.42
CA LYS A 36 -3.79 1.75 20.84
C LYS A 36 -3.82 1.99 22.35
N GLN A 37 -3.67 0.92 23.14
CA GLN A 37 -3.57 1.04 24.61
C GLN A 37 -2.36 1.87 25.05
N ALA A 38 -1.27 1.82 24.28
CA ALA A 38 -0.08 2.64 24.49
C ALA A 38 -0.19 4.07 23.92
N GLY A 39 -1.34 4.46 23.37
CA GLY A 39 -1.55 5.78 22.75
C GLY A 39 -0.89 5.95 21.39
N ILE A 40 -0.46 4.86 20.75
CA ILE A 40 0.17 4.88 19.43
C ILE A 40 -0.92 4.77 18.37
N LEU A 41 -0.96 5.73 17.43
CA LEU A 41 -1.82 5.68 16.26
C LEU A 41 -1.41 4.51 15.34
N PHE A 42 -2.39 3.86 14.74
CA PHE A 42 -2.15 2.76 13.81
C PHE A 42 -2.78 3.06 12.46
N ALA A 43 -1.97 3.00 11.39
CA ALA A 43 -2.39 3.26 10.02
C ALA A 43 -1.90 2.15 9.07
N VAL A 44 -2.62 1.97 7.96
CA VAL A 44 -2.30 0.98 6.93
C VAL A 44 -2.10 1.63 5.57
N THR A 45 -1.19 1.07 4.78
CA THR A 45 -0.99 1.42 3.37
C THR A 45 -0.86 0.16 2.53
N SER A 46 -1.37 0.17 1.31
CA SER A 46 -1.26 -0.98 0.40
C SER A 46 -1.37 -0.55 -1.06
N GLY A 47 -0.88 -1.39 -1.97
CA GLY A 47 -1.19 -1.29 -3.40
C GLY A 47 -2.64 -1.62 -3.75
N ARG A 48 -3.42 -2.18 -2.80
CA ARG A 48 -4.83 -2.51 -2.97
C ARG A 48 -5.70 -1.26 -3.17
N PRO A 49 -6.86 -1.41 -3.84
CA PRO A 49 -7.92 -0.40 -3.81
C PRO A 49 -8.52 -0.24 -2.39
N PRO A 50 -9.20 0.88 -2.08
CA PRO A 50 -9.79 1.10 -0.75
C PRO A 50 -10.67 -0.07 -0.28
N ARG A 51 -11.58 -0.56 -1.13
CA ARG A 51 -12.47 -1.70 -0.82
C ARG A 51 -11.71 -2.98 -0.49
N GLY A 52 -10.52 -3.18 -1.09
CA GLY A 52 -9.65 -4.33 -0.80
C GLY A 52 -9.04 -4.32 0.60
N MET A 53 -9.18 -3.23 1.33
CA MET A 53 -8.76 -3.09 2.74
C MET A 53 -9.93 -3.01 3.73
N ALA A 54 -11.19 -3.08 3.25
CA ALA A 54 -12.38 -2.97 4.09
C ALA A 54 -12.39 -3.97 5.26
N MET A 55 -11.89 -5.18 5.04
CA MET A 55 -11.81 -6.23 6.04
C MET A 55 -10.97 -5.85 7.27
N LEU A 56 -10.05 -4.91 7.12
CA LEU A 56 -9.16 -4.46 8.20
C LEU A 56 -9.84 -3.44 9.12
N ILE A 57 -10.85 -2.72 8.62
CA ILE A 57 -11.44 -1.57 9.30
C ILE A 57 -12.11 -1.99 10.59
N GLU A 58 -13.05 -2.90 10.52
CA GLU A 58 -13.77 -3.40 11.68
C GLU A 58 -12.87 -4.27 12.58
N ALA A 59 -12.16 -5.23 11.98
CA ALA A 59 -11.30 -6.17 12.71
C ALA A 59 -10.23 -5.46 13.56
N LEU A 60 -9.68 -4.35 13.04
CA LEU A 60 -8.67 -3.55 13.73
C LEU A 60 -9.25 -2.30 14.38
N ASN A 61 -10.56 -2.03 14.26
CA ASN A 61 -11.19 -0.79 14.70
C ASN A 61 -10.37 0.44 14.24
N LEU A 62 -10.08 0.53 12.93
CA LEU A 62 -9.25 1.60 12.37
C LEU A 62 -9.94 2.95 12.53
N ALA A 63 -9.19 3.94 13.05
CA ALA A 63 -9.65 5.32 13.18
C ALA A 63 -8.87 6.29 12.26
N THR A 64 -7.73 5.83 11.74
CA THR A 64 -6.90 6.60 10.81
C THR A 64 -7.37 6.40 9.37
N PRO A 65 -7.04 7.32 8.45
CA PRO A 65 -7.23 7.08 7.03
C PRO A 65 -6.48 5.83 6.55
N ILE A 66 -7.08 5.11 5.61
CA ILE A 66 -6.42 4.06 4.83
C ILE A 66 -5.76 4.68 3.61
N ALA A 67 -4.52 4.29 3.32
CA ALA A 67 -3.78 4.75 2.16
C ALA A 67 -3.74 3.66 1.09
N ALA A 68 -4.64 3.75 0.12
CA ALA A 68 -4.77 2.84 -1.01
C ALA A 68 -3.85 3.22 -2.17
N PHE A 69 -3.62 2.26 -3.09
CA PHE A 69 -2.78 2.44 -4.27
C PHE A 69 -1.39 3.02 -3.92
N ASN A 70 -0.80 2.53 -2.82
CA ASN A 70 0.48 3.02 -2.28
C ASN A 70 0.50 4.52 -1.94
N GLY A 71 -0.63 5.09 -1.51
CA GLY A 71 -0.79 6.53 -1.25
C GLY A 71 -1.34 7.32 -2.42
N GLY A 72 -1.85 6.65 -3.46
CA GLY A 72 -2.58 7.30 -4.55
C GLY A 72 -3.98 7.76 -4.14
N LEU A 73 -4.54 7.18 -3.07
CA LEU A 73 -5.83 7.56 -2.54
C LEU A 73 -5.85 7.39 -1.02
N PHE A 74 -6.32 8.42 -0.32
CA PHE A 74 -6.59 8.41 1.10
C PHE A 74 -8.09 8.42 1.34
N ALA A 75 -8.60 7.43 2.06
CA ALA A 75 -10.01 7.31 2.40
C ALA A 75 -10.23 7.18 3.91
N ARG A 76 -11.37 7.66 4.40
CA ARG A 76 -11.81 7.38 5.77
C ARG A 76 -12.24 5.92 5.92
N PRO A 77 -12.39 5.42 7.15
CA PRO A 77 -12.94 4.08 7.38
C PRO A 77 -14.34 3.85 6.77
N ASP A 78 -15.13 4.90 6.54
CA ASP A 78 -16.42 4.83 5.84
C ASP A 78 -16.30 4.82 4.30
N MET A 79 -15.10 4.70 3.76
CA MET A 79 -14.73 4.74 2.34
C MET A 79 -14.89 6.11 1.66
N SER A 80 -15.23 7.17 2.39
CA SER A 80 -15.23 8.52 1.81
C SER A 80 -13.81 8.96 1.49
N VAL A 81 -13.61 9.47 0.27
CA VAL A 81 -12.29 9.93 -0.19
C VAL A 81 -11.93 11.24 0.51
N ILE A 82 -10.72 11.32 1.04
CA ILE A 82 -10.14 12.54 1.64
C ILE A 82 -9.31 13.28 0.60
N GLU A 83 -8.42 12.56 -0.05
CA GLU A 83 -7.48 13.07 -1.06
C GLU A 83 -7.17 11.94 -2.05
N GLN A 84 -6.97 12.29 -3.32
CA GLN A 84 -6.52 11.34 -4.32
C GLN A 84 -5.56 11.99 -5.30
N HIS A 85 -4.61 11.21 -5.78
CA HIS A 85 -3.70 11.54 -6.87
C HIS A 85 -4.10 10.71 -8.08
N VAL A 86 -4.62 11.36 -9.11
CA VAL A 86 -5.11 10.70 -10.32
C VAL A 86 -4.14 10.85 -11.48
N ILE A 87 -4.13 9.87 -12.36
CA ILE A 87 -3.46 9.97 -13.66
C ILE A 87 -4.12 11.11 -14.42
N PRO A 88 -3.35 12.02 -15.08
CA PRO A 88 -3.95 13.07 -15.89
C PRO A 88 -4.93 12.50 -16.92
N ASP A 89 -6.17 13.02 -16.97
CA ASP A 89 -7.25 12.47 -17.80
C ASP A 89 -6.86 12.39 -19.30
N ASN A 90 -6.08 13.34 -19.78
CA ASN A 90 -5.59 13.36 -21.16
C ASN A 90 -4.53 12.27 -21.47
N LEU A 91 -3.97 11.61 -20.44
CA LEU A 91 -2.99 10.53 -20.60
C LEU A 91 -3.61 9.13 -20.43
N MET A 92 -4.76 9.03 -19.78
CA MET A 92 -5.36 7.77 -19.39
C MET A 92 -5.51 6.80 -20.58
N LEU A 93 -6.16 7.23 -21.68
CA LEU A 93 -6.33 6.37 -22.86
C LEU A 93 -5.00 6.04 -23.53
N ALA A 94 -4.04 6.98 -23.57
CA ALA A 94 -2.73 6.72 -24.14
C ALA A 94 -1.91 5.70 -23.33
N VAL A 95 -2.10 5.64 -22.00
CA VAL A 95 -1.51 4.60 -21.14
C VAL A 95 -2.15 3.26 -21.45
N ILE A 96 -3.48 3.19 -21.56
CA ILE A 96 -4.19 1.94 -21.91
C ILE A 96 -3.75 1.44 -23.29
N ASP A 97 -3.68 2.32 -24.29
CA ASP A 97 -3.24 1.96 -25.64
C ASP A 97 -1.81 1.38 -25.64
N LEU A 98 -0.92 1.99 -24.85
CA LEU A 98 0.46 1.49 -24.71
C LEU A 98 0.48 0.09 -24.12
N LEU A 99 -0.23 -0.15 -23.02
CA LEU A 99 -0.28 -1.46 -22.36
C LEU A 99 -0.91 -2.51 -23.29
N SER A 100 -2.01 -2.17 -23.96
CA SER A 100 -2.69 -3.04 -24.92
C SER A 100 -1.79 -3.39 -26.12
N ALA A 101 -1.00 -2.44 -26.62
CA ALA A 101 -0.04 -2.67 -27.70
C ALA A 101 1.09 -3.63 -27.31
N HIS A 102 1.37 -3.81 -26.00
CA HIS A 102 2.28 -4.83 -25.46
C HIS A 102 1.57 -6.17 -25.13
N GLY A 103 0.35 -6.36 -25.64
CA GLY A 103 -0.41 -7.60 -25.46
C GLY A 103 -0.97 -7.82 -24.06
N MET A 104 -1.15 -6.74 -23.27
CA MET A 104 -1.65 -6.85 -21.91
C MET A 104 -3.17 -6.71 -21.84
N SER A 105 -3.80 -7.49 -20.98
CA SER A 105 -5.13 -7.16 -20.43
C SER A 105 -5.02 -5.94 -19.53
N VAL A 106 -6.00 -5.04 -19.57
CA VAL A 106 -5.95 -3.79 -18.82
C VAL A 106 -7.07 -3.73 -17.79
N TRP A 107 -6.73 -3.28 -16.60
CA TRP A 107 -7.65 -2.95 -15.53
C TRP A 107 -7.57 -1.46 -15.18
N VAL A 108 -8.69 -0.86 -14.84
CA VAL A 108 -8.76 0.55 -14.44
C VAL A 108 -9.40 0.66 -13.07
N TYR A 109 -8.76 1.41 -12.18
CA TYR A 109 -9.29 1.74 -10.86
C TYR A 109 -9.63 3.23 -10.78
N ARG A 110 -10.91 3.52 -10.46
CA ARG A 110 -11.43 4.87 -10.26
C ARG A 110 -12.11 4.96 -8.89
N GLY A 111 -11.56 5.78 -8.01
CA GLY A 111 -12.00 5.80 -6.62
C GLY A 111 -11.86 4.42 -5.97
N ALA A 112 -12.96 3.86 -5.48
CA ALA A 112 -12.98 2.53 -4.88
C ALA A 112 -13.32 1.39 -5.86
N ASP A 113 -13.66 1.69 -7.11
CA ASP A 113 -14.16 0.75 -8.10
C ASP A 113 -13.08 0.25 -9.05
N TRP A 114 -13.24 -0.99 -9.50
CA TRP A 114 -12.37 -1.69 -10.42
C TRP A 114 -13.12 -2.09 -11.68
N PHE A 115 -12.59 -1.70 -12.85
CA PHE A 115 -13.21 -1.89 -14.16
C PHE A 115 -12.33 -2.74 -15.07
N VAL A 116 -12.96 -3.64 -15.82
CA VAL A 116 -12.32 -4.52 -16.82
C VAL A 116 -13.17 -4.63 -18.06
N LEU A 117 -12.55 -4.92 -19.22
CA LEU A 117 -13.29 -5.29 -20.43
C LEU A 117 -13.71 -6.77 -20.40
N ASP A 118 -12.87 -7.65 -19.87
CA ASP A 118 -13.11 -9.07 -19.76
C ASP A 118 -13.02 -9.53 -18.29
N PRO A 119 -14.16 -9.87 -17.65
CA PRO A 119 -14.17 -10.37 -16.27
C PRO A 119 -13.61 -11.80 -16.13
N GLN A 120 -13.37 -12.51 -17.25
CA GLN A 120 -12.69 -13.81 -17.27
C GLN A 120 -11.23 -13.70 -17.71
N GLY A 121 -10.70 -12.49 -17.84
CA GLY A 121 -9.34 -12.21 -18.26
C GLY A 121 -8.28 -12.73 -17.28
N PRO A 122 -7.00 -12.72 -17.69
CA PRO A 122 -5.88 -13.20 -16.88
C PRO A 122 -5.88 -12.55 -15.49
N HIS A 123 -5.64 -13.35 -14.45
CA HIS A 123 -5.52 -12.96 -13.04
C HIS A 123 -6.74 -12.26 -12.40
N VAL A 124 -7.86 -12.04 -13.12
CA VAL A 124 -9.06 -11.40 -12.54
C VAL A 124 -9.59 -12.18 -11.34
N ALA A 125 -9.74 -13.50 -11.48
CA ALA A 125 -10.22 -14.35 -10.38
C ALA A 125 -9.28 -14.32 -9.16
N PHE A 126 -7.96 -14.28 -9.39
CA PHE A 126 -6.96 -14.19 -8.32
C PHE A 126 -7.02 -12.82 -7.63
N GLU A 127 -7.14 -11.74 -8.38
CA GLU A 127 -7.27 -10.40 -7.81
C GLU A 127 -8.59 -10.25 -7.04
N SER A 128 -9.74 -10.74 -7.56
CA SER A 128 -11.02 -10.76 -6.84
C SER A 128 -10.89 -11.49 -5.50
N TRP A 129 -10.21 -12.64 -5.48
CA TRP A 129 -9.92 -13.35 -4.23
C TRP A 129 -9.04 -12.53 -3.28
N THR A 130 -8.05 -11.80 -3.81
CA THR A 130 -7.12 -10.99 -3.00
C THR A 130 -7.80 -9.78 -2.39
N VAL A 131 -8.55 -9.02 -3.20
CA VAL A 131 -9.18 -7.75 -2.78
C VAL A 131 -10.59 -7.92 -2.21
N LYS A 132 -11.15 -9.15 -2.30
CA LYS A 132 -12.47 -9.56 -1.76
C LYS A 132 -13.66 -8.84 -2.42
N PHE A 133 -13.53 -8.42 -3.67
CA PHE A 133 -14.65 -7.97 -4.50
C PHE A 133 -14.32 -8.16 -5.98
N ASP A 134 -15.40 -8.26 -6.80
CA ASP A 134 -15.28 -8.47 -8.24
C ASP A 134 -15.20 -7.15 -9.00
N PRO A 135 -14.55 -7.14 -10.19
CA PRO A 135 -14.56 -5.98 -11.07
C PRO A 135 -15.94 -5.73 -11.68
N THR A 136 -16.16 -4.50 -12.11
CA THR A 136 -17.31 -4.14 -12.94
C THR A 136 -16.90 -4.27 -14.41
N PRO A 137 -17.54 -5.17 -15.19
CA PRO A 137 -17.31 -5.24 -16.62
C PRO A 137 -17.88 -4.01 -17.33
N ILE A 138 -17.13 -3.51 -18.32
CA ILE A 138 -17.51 -2.36 -19.15
C ILE A 138 -17.20 -2.65 -20.63
N ASP A 139 -17.89 -1.97 -21.53
CA ASP A 139 -17.68 -2.14 -22.98
C ASP A 139 -16.48 -1.33 -23.49
N SER A 140 -16.12 -0.23 -22.80
CA SER A 140 -15.03 0.65 -23.19
C SER A 140 -14.51 1.46 -22.02
N PHE A 141 -13.20 1.59 -21.91
CA PHE A 141 -12.56 2.45 -20.90
C PHE A 141 -12.84 3.95 -21.09
N ALA A 142 -13.34 4.37 -22.26
CA ALA A 142 -13.79 5.75 -22.47
C ALA A 142 -14.95 6.15 -21.53
N SER A 143 -15.73 5.17 -21.03
CA SER A 143 -16.81 5.42 -20.07
C SER A 143 -16.35 5.73 -18.65
N VAL A 144 -15.07 5.50 -18.34
CA VAL A 144 -14.45 5.68 -17.02
C VAL A 144 -13.13 6.44 -17.12
N SER A 145 -13.03 7.39 -18.04
CA SER A 145 -11.80 8.07 -18.42
C SER A 145 -11.40 9.25 -17.52
N ASP A 146 -12.15 9.54 -16.48
CA ASP A 146 -11.91 10.61 -15.51
C ASP A 146 -11.56 10.05 -14.13
N ASN A 147 -10.80 10.81 -13.36
CA ASN A 147 -10.46 10.50 -11.97
C ASN A 147 -9.84 9.09 -11.76
N VAL A 148 -9.04 8.63 -12.71
CA VAL A 148 -8.39 7.30 -12.66
C VAL A 148 -7.21 7.33 -11.70
N ALA A 149 -7.28 6.55 -10.63
CA ALA A 149 -6.22 6.47 -9.61
C ALA A 149 -5.09 5.50 -10.00
N LYS A 150 -5.44 4.41 -10.71
CA LYS A 150 -4.48 3.36 -11.10
C LYS A 150 -4.93 2.65 -12.38
N ILE A 151 -3.98 2.34 -13.25
CA ILE A 151 -4.15 1.45 -14.40
C ILE A 151 -3.20 0.27 -14.21
N VAL A 152 -3.68 -0.94 -14.44
CA VAL A 152 -2.87 -2.17 -14.36
C VAL A 152 -2.86 -2.85 -15.71
N GLY A 153 -1.67 -3.11 -16.24
CA GLY A 153 -1.46 -4.03 -17.36
C GLY A 153 -1.14 -5.42 -16.82
N VAL A 154 -1.77 -6.44 -17.38
CA VAL A 154 -1.66 -7.84 -16.90
C VAL A 154 -1.23 -8.75 -18.03
N SER A 155 -0.13 -9.50 -17.82
CA SER A 155 0.36 -10.49 -18.78
C SER A 155 1.23 -11.53 -18.08
N ASP A 156 1.11 -12.80 -18.49
CA ASP A 156 2.01 -13.88 -18.07
C ASP A 156 3.36 -13.86 -18.82
N ASP A 157 3.49 -13.04 -19.87
CA ASP A 157 4.76 -12.75 -20.53
C ASP A 157 5.54 -11.70 -19.71
N HIS A 158 6.45 -12.17 -18.88
CA HIS A 158 7.24 -11.31 -17.99
C HIS A 158 8.19 -10.36 -18.74
N ASP A 159 8.60 -10.70 -19.96
CA ASP A 159 9.42 -9.83 -20.80
C ASP A 159 8.58 -8.68 -21.37
N ALA A 160 7.34 -8.97 -21.82
CA ALA A 160 6.38 -7.95 -22.21
C ALA A 160 6.06 -6.99 -21.06
N VAL A 161 5.93 -7.50 -19.82
CA VAL A 161 5.75 -6.68 -18.60
C VAL A 161 6.91 -5.70 -18.41
N GLN A 162 8.17 -6.17 -18.54
CA GLN A 162 9.34 -5.31 -18.40
C GLN A 162 9.42 -4.25 -19.50
N GLN A 163 9.14 -4.64 -20.75
CA GLN A 163 9.14 -3.74 -21.90
C GLN A 163 8.07 -2.67 -21.75
N ALA A 164 6.87 -3.02 -21.31
CA ALA A 164 5.79 -2.07 -21.10
C ALA A 164 6.11 -1.06 -19.99
N VAL A 165 6.76 -1.48 -18.88
CA VAL A 165 7.24 -0.57 -17.84
C VAL A 165 8.25 0.43 -18.41
N ALA A 166 9.23 -0.06 -19.18
CA ALA A 166 10.24 0.81 -19.80
C ALA A 166 9.62 1.80 -20.79
N ALA A 167 8.73 1.32 -21.68
CA ALA A 167 8.02 2.13 -22.64
C ALA A 167 7.12 3.19 -21.99
N ALA A 168 6.42 2.84 -20.90
CA ALA A 168 5.59 3.79 -20.15
C ALA A 168 6.43 4.91 -19.51
N ARG A 169 7.58 4.56 -18.91
CA ARG A 169 8.52 5.54 -18.35
C ARG A 169 9.11 6.46 -19.42
N GLU A 170 9.51 5.91 -20.56
CA GLU A 170 10.05 6.69 -21.67
C GLU A 170 9.00 7.65 -22.25
N ARG A 171 7.77 7.16 -22.47
CA ARG A 171 6.73 7.92 -23.17
C ARG A 171 6.09 8.99 -22.29
N PHE A 172 5.85 8.69 -21.01
CA PHE A 172 5.08 9.56 -20.12
C PHE A 172 5.93 10.32 -19.10
N GLY A 173 7.21 9.94 -18.93
CA GLY A 173 8.15 10.63 -18.04
C GLY A 173 7.63 10.82 -16.63
N ASP A 174 7.77 12.04 -16.11
CA ASP A 174 7.37 12.40 -14.74
C ASP A 174 5.85 12.61 -14.56
N HIS A 175 5.05 12.42 -15.63
CA HIS A 175 3.59 12.56 -15.54
C HIS A 175 2.90 11.34 -14.92
N VAL A 176 3.55 10.16 -14.97
CA VAL A 176 3.06 8.94 -14.35
C VAL A 176 4.22 8.19 -13.69
N SER A 177 3.89 7.36 -12.69
CA SER A 177 4.78 6.34 -12.16
C SER A 177 4.41 5.00 -12.79
N ALA A 178 5.35 4.34 -13.45
CA ALA A 178 5.18 3.00 -13.99
C ALA A 178 6.14 2.03 -13.29
N SER A 179 5.62 0.97 -12.69
CA SER A 179 6.40 0.00 -11.95
C SER A 179 5.82 -1.41 -12.06
N ARG A 180 6.64 -2.40 -11.79
CA ARG A 180 6.20 -3.78 -11.66
C ARG A 180 5.89 -4.08 -10.19
N SER A 181 4.62 -4.38 -9.89
CA SER A 181 4.21 -4.77 -8.53
C SER A 181 4.20 -6.28 -8.33
N GLN A 182 4.00 -7.04 -9.42
CA GLN A 182 4.11 -8.50 -9.48
C GLN A 182 4.83 -8.88 -10.78
N PRO A 183 5.32 -10.12 -10.93
CA PRO A 183 5.95 -10.55 -12.20
C PRO A 183 5.07 -10.31 -13.44
N TYR A 184 3.76 -10.37 -13.27
CA TYR A 184 2.72 -10.28 -14.30
C TYR A 184 1.93 -8.96 -14.30
N TYR A 185 2.28 -7.97 -13.45
CA TYR A 185 1.58 -6.67 -13.36
C TYR A 185 2.48 -5.49 -13.68
N VAL A 186 1.97 -4.59 -14.53
CA VAL A 186 2.45 -3.22 -14.70
C VAL A 186 1.49 -2.27 -14.01
N ASP A 187 1.90 -1.66 -12.93
CA ASP A 187 1.13 -0.62 -12.25
C ASP A 187 1.50 0.76 -12.78
N VAL A 188 0.52 1.50 -13.28
CA VAL A 188 0.65 2.89 -13.65
C VAL A 188 -0.22 3.75 -12.74
N THR A 189 0.40 4.72 -12.07
CA THR A 189 -0.23 5.60 -11.09
C THR A 189 0.29 7.03 -11.24
N HIS A 190 -0.26 7.98 -10.48
CA HIS A 190 0.33 9.30 -10.33
C HIS A 190 1.71 9.22 -9.67
N PRO A 191 2.70 10.06 -10.03
CA PRO A 191 4.05 10.02 -9.44
C PRO A 191 4.11 10.17 -7.92
N HIS A 192 3.15 10.88 -7.34
CA HIS A 192 3.05 11.03 -5.88
C HIS A 192 2.42 9.82 -5.17
N ALA A 193 1.89 8.85 -5.91
CA ALA A 193 1.37 7.60 -5.35
C ALA A 193 2.54 6.68 -4.96
N ASN A 194 3.13 6.92 -3.80
CA ASN A 194 4.20 6.12 -3.23
C ASN A 194 4.12 6.11 -1.69
N LYS A 195 4.59 5.02 -1.06
CA LYS A 195 4.48 4.84 0.39
C LYS A 195 5.25 5.87 1.22
N GLY A 196 6.26 6.52 0.66
CA GLY A 196 6.95 7.64 1.31
C GLY A 196 6.04 8.87 1.45
N SER A 197 5.14 9.13 0.48
CA SER A 197 4.17 10.22 0.58
C SER A 197 3.12 9.94 1.66
N VAL A 198 2.81 8.67 1.95
CA VAL A 198 1.90 8.30 3.05
C VAL A 198 2.47 8.72 4.40
N VAL A 199 3.76 8.49 4.65
CA VAL A 199 4.41 8.93 5.89
C VAL A 199 4.31 10.46 6.02
N ARG A 200 4.62 11.21 4.96
CA ARG A 200 4.52 12.68 4.96
C ARG A 200 3.10 13.17 5.19
N TYR A 201 2.11 12.52 4.56
CA TYR A 201 0.70 12.83 4.76
C TYR A 201 0.28 12.63 6.23
N LEU A 202 0.58 11.47 6.81
CA LEU A 202 0.23 11.16 8.20
C LEU A 202 0.97 12.06 9.21
N SER A 203 2.27 12.30 8.98
CA SER A 203 3.07 13.25 9.77
C SER A 203 2.41 14.62 9.85
N LYS A 204 1.99 15.17 8.70
CA LYS A 204 1.30 16.45 8.61
C LYS A 204 -0.11 16.42 9.24
N ALA A 205 -0.88 15.37 8.94
CA ALA A 205 -2.28 15.28 9.38
C ALA A 205 -2.43 15.12 10.89
N TYR A 206 -1.44 14.48 11.56
CA TYR A 206 -1.45 14.23 13.00
C TYR A 206 -0.44 15.06 13.79
N GLU A 207 0.28 15.96 13.13
CA GLU A 207 1.34 16.79 13.75
C GLU A 207 2.35 15.92 14.53
N ILE A 208 2.79 14.82 13.89
CA ILE A 208 3.76 13.87 14.42
C ILE A 208 5.04 13.97 13.57
N SER A 209 6.20 14.12 14.22
CA SER A 209 7.48 14.17 13.53
C SER A 209 7.78 12.80 12.87
N SER A 210 8.52 12.81 11.77
CA SER A 210 8.89 11.55 11.07
C SER A 210 9.71 10.62 11.97
N GLU A 211 10.47 11.16 12.93
CA GLU A 211 11.25 10.41 13.91
C GLU A 211 10.38 9.63 14.90
N GLU A 212 9.14 10.07 15.12
CA GLU A 212 8.13 9.43 15.99
C GLU A 212 7.24 8.42 15.23
N ILE A 213 7.54 8.15 13.94
CA ILE A 213 6.80 7.21 13.11
C ILE A 213 7.60 5.93 12.96
N ALA A 214 6.97 4.79 13.24
CA ALA A 214 7.45 3.46 12.87
C ALA A 214 6.79 2.98 11.58
N THR A 215 7.55 2.31 10.71
CA THR A 215 7.05 1.72 9.47
C THR A 215 7.44 0.24 9.38
N ILE A 216 6.51 -0.61 8.90
CA ILE A 216 6.72 -2.05 8.74
C ILE A 216 6.33 -2.44 7.31
N GLY A 217 7.20 -3.21 6.61
CA GLY A 217 6.96 -3.64 5.24
C GLY A 217 7.91 -4.74 4.79
N ASP A 218 7.68 -5.29 3.58
CA ASP A 218 8.43 -6.44 3.05
C ASP A 218 8.92 -6.27 1.61
N MET A 219 8.39 -5.29 0.86
CA MET A 219 8.66 -5.13 -0.57
C MET A 219 9.50 -3.86 -0.86
N PRO A 220 10.15 -3.76 -2.05
CA PRO A 220 10.94 -2.60 -2.45
C PRO A 220 10.18 -1.26 -2.41
N ASN A 221 8.86 -1.24 -2.62
CA ASN A 221 8.04 -0.04 -2.50
C ASN A 221 7.92 0.47 -1.04
N ASP A 222 8.22 -0.39 -0.04
CA ASP A 222 8.24 -0.03 1.38
C ASP A 222 9.50 0.74 1.77
N VAL A 223 10.59 0.57 1.03
CA VAL A 223 11.84 1.30 1.28
C VAL A 223 11.62 2.82 1.26
N LEU A 224 10.67 3.30 0.46
CA LEU A 224 10.32 4.73 0.43
C LEU A 224 9.71 5.21 1.75
N MET A 225 8.88 4.40 2.43
CA MET A 225 8.38 4.79 3.76
C MET A 225 9.45 4.59 4.85
N PHE A 226 10.36 3.62 4.69
CA PHE A 226 11.50 3.44 5.60
C PHE A 226 12.41 4.67 5.63
N ALA A 227 12.66 5.29 4.47
CA ALA A 227 13.50 6.47 4.34
C ALA A 227 12.91 7.72 5.02
N HIS A 228 11.60 7.73 5.31
CA HIS A 228 10.89 8.84 5.90
C HIS A 228 10.40 8.57 7.34
N SER A 229 10.88 7.52 8.00
CA SER A 229 10.45 7.14 9.35
C SER A 229 11.62 7.03 10.32
N GLY A 230 11.34 7.30 11.60
CA GLY A 230 12.33 7.18 12.67
C GLY A 230 12.69 5.73 13.00
N LEU A 231 11.77 4.79 12.80
CA LEU A 231 11.96 3.36 13.01
C LEU A 231 11.40 2.57 11.82
N SER A 232 12.28 2.03 10.99
CA SER A 232 11.90 1.15 9.88
C SER A 232 12.17 -0.31 10.22
N ILE A 233 11.19 -1.18 9.93
CA ILE A 233 11.22 -2.61 10.25
C ILE A 233 10.88 -3.40 9.00
N ALA A 234 11.80 -4.22 8.52
CA ALA A 234 11.56 -5.17 7.44
C ALA A 234 11.03 -6.49 7.99
N MET A 235 10.09 -7.09 7.27
CA MET A 235 9.61 -8.44 7.56
C MET A 235 10.67 -9.48 7.22
N GLY A 236 10.63 -10.64 7.90
CA GLY A 236 11.57 -11.73 7.66
C GLY A 236 11.47 -12.37 6.27
N ASN A 237 10.31 -12.27 5.62
CA ASN A 237 10.08 -12.70 4.25
C ASN A 237 10.53 -11.68 3.19
N ALA A 238 11.01 -10.50 3.60
CA ALA A 238 11.52 -9.50 2.67
C ALA A 238 12.85 -9.93 2.02
N GLY A 239 13.13 -9.40 0.84
CA GLY A 239 14.41 -9.64 0.17
C GLY A 239 15.58 -8.86 0.80
N ASP A 240 16.81 -9.30 0.51
CA ASP A 240 18.05 -8.71 1.05
C ASP A 240 18.16 -7.19 0.82
N GLU A 241 17.65 -6.68 -0.28
CA GLU A 241 17.65 -5.25 -0.57
C GLU A 241 16.83 -4.48 0.46
N VAL A 242 15.63 -4.98 0.78
CA VAL A 242 14.71 -4.37 1.75
C VAL A 242 15.29 -4.48 3.17
N HIS A 243 15.88 -5.64 3.52
CA HIS A 243 16.56 -5.82 4.81
C HIS A 243 17.67 -4.80 5.03
N ARG A 244 18.48 -4.51 4.00
CA ARG A 244 19.59 -3.52 4.09
C ARG A 244 19.09 -2.08 4.29
N CYS A 245 17.86 -1.78 3.86
CA CYS A 245 17.28 -0.45 3.99
C CYS A 245 16.54 -0.22 5.32
N ALA A 246 16.26 -1.29 6.07
CA ALA A 246 15.54 -1.22 7.33
C ALA A 246 16.49 -1.13 8.54
N ARG A 247 16.05 -0.43 9.58
CA ARG A 247 16.81 -0.35 10.87
C ARG A 247 16.68 -1.63 11.69
N ARG A 248 15.62 -2.39 11.50
CA ARG A 248 15.34 -3.66 12.20
C ARG A 248 14.74 -4.68 11.24
N VAL A 249 14.90 -5.94 11.57
CA VAL A 249 14.25 -7.06 10.88
C VAL A 249 13.48 -7.88 11.91
N THR A 250 12.25 -8.24 11.59
CA THR A 250 11.39 -9.11 12.38
C THR A 250 11.29 -10.51 11.75
N THR A 251 10.39 -11.36 12.22
CA THR A 251 10.09 -12.67 11.62
C THR A 251 9.20 -12.51 10.38
N SER A 252 8.93 -13.61 9.67
CA SER A 252 8.07 -13.64 8.49
C SER A 252 6.61 -13.34 8.87
N ASN A 253 5.80 -12.91 7.88
CA ASN A 253 4.36 -12.73 8.04
C ASN A 253 3.64 -14.04 8.41
N GLU A 254 4.19 -15.20 8.05
CA GLU A 254 3.69 -16.52 8.45
C GLU A 254 4.03 -16.88 9.92
N ASP A 255 5.03 -16.18 10.50
CA ASP A 255 5.52 -16.39 11.86
C ASP A 255 5.18 -15.20 12.78
N ASP A 256 4.00 -14.59 12.58
CA ASP A 256 3.52 -13.44 13.34
C ASP A 256 4.48 -12.22 13.35
N GLY A 257 5.20 -12.00 12.27
CA GLY A 257 6.27 -11.00 12.18
C GLY A 257 5.82 -9.58 12.49
N PHE A 258 4.59 -9.20 12.12
CA PHE A 258 4.01 -7.91 12.49
C PHE A 258 3.86 -7.78 14.00
N ALA A 259 3.26 -8.77 14.66
CA ALA A 259 3.08 -8.74 16.11
C ALA A 259 4.43 -8.72 16.85
N ASN A 260 5.38 -9.52 16.38
CA ASN A 260 6.74 -9.55 16.92
C ASN A 260 7.47 -8.20 16.74
N ALA A 261 7.27 -7.51 15.61
CA ALA A 261 7.81 -6.17 15.37
C ALA A 261 7.27 -5.14 16.38
N VAL A 262 5.95 -5.15 16.58
CA VAL A 262 5.28 -4.26 17.54
C VAL A 262 5.81 -4.49 18.95
N GLU A 263 5.82 -5.74 19.40
CA GLU A 263 6.17 -6.09 20.77
C GLU A 263 7.67 -5.88 21.10
N ARG A 264 8.55 -6.15 20.13
CA ARG A 264 10.00 -6.08 20.36
C ARG A 264 10.62 -4.72 20.11
N PHE A 265 10.05 -3.94 19.19
CA PHE A 265 10.73 -2.74 18.69
C PHE A 265 9.92 -1.45 18.86
N ILE A 266 8.58 -1.51 18.89
CA ILE A 266 7.74 -0.31 18.98
C ILE A 266 7.31 -0.04 20.42
N LEU A 267 6.62 -0.97 21.08
CA LEU A 267 6.13 -0.79 22.44
C LEU A 267 7.22 -0.43 23.47
N PRO A 268 8.44 -1.00 23.43
CA PRO A 268 9.50 -0.62 24.38
C PRO A 268 9.93 0.84 24.29
N THR A 269 9.67 1.54 23.17
CA THR A 269 10.00 2.97 23.03
C THR A 269 9.09 3.86 23.87
N THR A 270 7.92 3.38 24.27
CA THR A 270 6.91 4.16 25.03
C THR A 270 7.14 4.14 26.54
N THR A 271 7.96 3.21 27.07
CA THR A 271 8.18 3.07 28.52
C THR A 271 9.13 4.10 29.12
N ALA A 272 9.64 5.06 28.33
CA ALA A 272 10.63 6.05 28.75
C ALA A 272 10.04 7.35 29.35
N ALA A 273 8.71 7.53 29.43
CA ALA A 273 8.12 8.71 30.10
C ALA A 273 6.93 8.28 30.98
N PRO A 274 7.01 8.42 32.33
CA PRO A 274 5.81 8.36 33.15
C PRO A 274 4.92 9.57 32.82
N LEU A 275 3.67 9.32 32.46
CA LEU A 275 2.65 10.36 32.40
C LEU A 275 2.56 10.99 33.78
N GLY A 276 2.94 12.27 33.90
CA GLY A 276 2.65 13.08 35.08
C GLY A 276 1.14 13.16 35.29
N PRO A 277 0.69 13.28 36.55
CA PRO A 277 -0.74 13.38 36.83
C PRO A 277 -1.33 14.63 36.20
N LEU A 278 -2.53 14.49 35.59
CA LEU A 278 -3.41 15.59 35.16
C LEU A 278 -3.90 16.38 36.32
#